data_56ae2475adc396160e8232ad0a0eb177
#
_entry.id   56ae2475adc396160e8232ad0a0eb177
#
_cell.length_a   1.000
_cell.length_b   1.000
_cell.length_c   1.000
_cell.angle_alpha   90.00
_cell.angle_beta   90.00
_cell.angle_gamma   90.00
#
_symmetry.space_group_name_H-M   'P 1'
#
loop_
_entity.id
_entity.type
_entity.pdbx_description
1 polymer ?
#
loop_
_entity_poly.entity_id
_entity_poly.type
_entity_poly.pdbx_seq_one_letter_code
_entity_poly.pdbx_strand_id
1 'polypeptide(L)' 'MSRLPTISPSLMVKFLKEMGFEKIRQRGSHIFFRHVNGRSATVPFHKGEDLGRGLTNKILHDMDVSRDFFLAWLEKNKT' A
#
# COMPACT_ATOMS: atom_id res chain seq x y z
N MET A 1 -17.14 -1.45 13.19
CA MET A 1 -16.45 -1.18 11.92
C MET A 1 -14.98 -0.86 12.17
N SER A 2 -14.09 -1.55 11.50
CA SER A 2 -12.66 -1.38 11.74
C SER A 2 -12.13 -0.14 11.04
N ARG A 3 -11.33 0.64 11.75
CA ARG A 3 -10.66 1.79 11.18
C ARG A 3 -9.28 1.36 10.68
N LEU A 4 -8.86 1.94 9.55
CA LEU A 4 -7.51 1.70 9.07
C LEU A 4 -6.52 2.39 10.00
N PRO A 5 -5.44 1.69 10.40
CA PRO A 5 -4.37 2.35 11.14
C PRO A 5 -3.50 3.16 10.18
N THR A 6 -2.60 3.97 10.73
CA THR A 6 -1.55 4.56 9.91
C THR A 6 -0.53 3.47 9.61
N ILE A 7 0.02 3.49 8.40
CA ILE A 7 0.88 2.41 7.90
C ILE A 7 2.20 3.00 7.43
N SER A 8 3.31 2.34 7.77
CA SER A 8 4.60 2.78 7.24
C SER A 8 4.65 2.53 5.74
N PRO A 9 5.31 3.41 4.98
CA PRO A 9 5.46 3.18 3.54
C PRO A 9 6.13 1.84 3.24
N SER A 10 7.10 1.44 4.05
CA SER A 10 7.80 0.15 3.86
C SER A 10 6.83 -1.02 3.93
N LEU A 11 5.91 -0.99 4.90
CA LEU A 11 4.94 -2.06 5.05
C LEU A 11 3.96 -2.09 3.89
N MET A 12 3.55 -0.90 3.42
CA MET A 12 2.67 -0.82 2.25
C MET A 12 3.36 -1.36 1.00
N VAL A 13 4.64 -1.06 0.81
CA VAL A 13 5.41 -1.58 -0.32
C VAL A 13 5.48 -3.10 -0.25
N LYS A 14 5.70 -3.65 0.95
CA LYS A 14 5.72 -5.10 1.12
C LYS A 14 4.38 -5.71 0.70
N PHE A 15 3.27 -5.09 1.13
CA PHE A 15 1.93 -5.56 0.76
C PHE A 15 1.72 -5.53 -0.75
N LEU A 16 2.09 -4.44 -1.40
CA LEU A 16 1.95 -4.31 -2.84
C LEU A 16 2.71 -5.42 -3.57
N LYS A 17 3.94 -5.66 -3.16
CA LYS A 17 4.75 -6.71 -3.79
C LYS A 17 4.15 -8.09 -3.58
N GLU A 18 3.64 -8.37 -2.40
CA GLU A 18 3.00 -9.66 -2.13
C GLU A 18 1.71 -9.84 -2.94
N MET A 19 1.07 -8.74 -3.28
CA MET A 19 -0.16 -8.78 -4.10
C MET A 19 0.14 -8.79 -5.60
N GLY A 20 1.39 -8.91 -5.99
CA GLY A 20 1.77 -9.02 -7.39
C GLY A 20 2.03 -7.71 -8.10
N PHE A 21 2.11 -6.62 -7.35
CA PHE A 21 2.46 -5.32 -7.94
C PHE A 21 3.97 -5.18 -7.98
N GLU A 22 4.48 -4.67 -9.09
CA GLU A 22 5.91 -4.46 -9.29
C GLU A 22 6.22 -2.97 -9.33
N LYS A 23 7.35 -2.61 -8.76
CA LYS A 23 7.83 -1.24 -8.85
C LYS A 23 8.24 -0.94 -10.29
N ILE A 24 7.61 0.07 -10.88
CA ILE A 24 7.89 0.47 -12.26
C ILE A 24 8.94 1.57 -12.28
N ARG A 25 8.77 2.57 -11.41
CA ARG A 25 9.71 3.68 -11.35
C ARG A 25 9.50 4.43 -10.05
N GLN A 26 10.43 5.32 -9.76
CA GLN A 26 10.32 6.21 -8.61
C GLN A 26 10.68 7.62 -9.06
N ARG A 27 9.89 8.58 -8.60
CA ARG A 27 10.07 9.98 -8.91
C ARG A 27 10.09 10.73 -7.58
N GLY A 28 11.27 11.17 -7.16
CA GLY A 28 11.41 11.73 -5.82
C GLY A 28 10.96 10.71 -4.79
N SER A 29 9.98 11.07 -3.98
CA SER A 29 9.46 10.18 -2.95
C SER A 29 8.28 9.32 -3.42
N HIS A 30 7.83 9.50 -4.67
CA HIS A 30 6.67 8.75 -5.17
C HIS A 30 7.13 7.50 -5.92
N ILE A 31 6.68 6.33 -5.44
CA ILE A 31 7.00 5.05 -6.06
C ILE A 31 5.78 4.55 -6.80
N PHE A 32 5.94 4.25 -8.08
CA PHE A 32 4.85 3.79 -8.95
C PHE A 32 4.90 2.29 -9.10
N PHE A 33 3.76 1.64 -8.84
CA PHE A 33 3.62 0.19 -8.93
C PHE A 33 2.58 -0.18 -9.97
N ARG A 34 2.74 -1.32 -10.59
CA ARG A 34 1.77 -1.84 -11.56
C ARG A 34 1.64 -3.35 -11.43
N HIS A 35 0.42 -3.83 -11.58
CA HIS A 35 0.09 -5.24 -11.64
C HIS A 35 -0.05 -5.66 -13.11
N VAL A 36 0.22 -6.94 -13.40
CA VAL A 36 0.11 -7.45 -14.77
C VAL A 36 -1.29 -7.25 -15.36
N ASN A 37 -2.31 -7.17 -14.53
CA ASN A 37 -3.68 -6.96 -15.02
C ASN A 37 -3.98 -5.49 -15.34
N GLY A 38 -2.99 -4.60 -15.22
CA GLY A 38 -3.14 -3.18 -15.57
C GLY A 38 -3.44 -2.25 -14.42
N ARG A 39 -3.76 -2.77 -13.24
CA ARG A 39 -3.99 -1.90 -12.08
C ARG A 39 -2.68 -1.26 -11.65
N SER A 40 -2.75 -0.04 -11.18
CA SER A 40 -1.55 0.66 -10.72
C SER A 40 -1.84 1.44 -9.46
N ALA A 41 -0.81 1.67 -8.66
CA ALA A 41 -0.91 2.43 -7.44
C ALA A 41 0.39 3.19 -7.20
N THR A 42 0.28 4.31 -6.50
CA THR A 42 1.43 5.15 -6.17
C THR A 42 1.56 5.24 -4.67
N VAL A 43 2.77 5.00 -4.16
CA VAL A 43 3.05 5.10 -2.73
C VAL A 43 4.03 6.25 -2.50
N PRO A 44 3.62 7.30 -1.78
CA PRO A 44 4.58 8.32 -1.34
C PRO A 44 5.43 7.72 -0.23
N PHE A 45 6.73 7.74 -0.41
CA PHE A 45 7.65 7.13 0.53
C PHE A 45 8.54 8.20 1.14
N HIS A 46 8.12 8.71 2.29
CA HIS A 46 8.90 9.67 3.09
C HIS A 46 9.40 8.95 4.32
N LYS A 47 10.70 8.89 4.46
CA LYS A 47 11.31 8.18 5.59
C LYS A 47 10.82 8.78 6.90
N GLY A 48 10.36 7.93 7.80
CA GLY A 48 9.89 8.34 9.11
C GLY A 48 8.46 8.86 9.15
N GLU A 49 7.76 8.90 8.01
CA GLU A 49 6.39 9.37 7.95
C GLU A 49 5.45 8.25 7.55
N ASP A 50 4.46 7.98 8.38
CA ASP A 50 3.46 6.97 8.04
C ASP A 50 2.46 7.51 7.03
N LEU A 51 1.85 6.59 6.29
CA LEU A 51 0.74 6.91 5.39
C LEU A 51 -0.51 7.11 6.23
N GLY A 52 -1.20 8.23 6.02
CA GLY A 52 -2.46 8.48 6.71
C GLY A 52 -3.55 7.55 6.21
N ARG A 53 -4.66 7.51 6.96
CA ARG A 53 -5.78 6.62 6.64
C ARG A 53 -6.37 6.88 5.26
N GLY A 54 -6.56 8.16 4.90
CA GLY A 54 -7.12 8.52 3.61
C GLY A 54 -6.25 8.04 2.46
N LEU A 55 -4.95 8.22 2.58
CA LEU A 55 -4.01 7.79 1.55
C LEU A 55 -3.94 6.26 1.48
N THR A 56 -3.92 5.58 2.63
CA THR A 56 -3.95 4.12 2.67
C THR A 56 -5.20 3.61 1.96
N ASN A 57 -6.34 4.21 2.25
CA ASN A 57 -7.60 3.83 1.62
C ASN A 57 -7.57 4.02 0.11
N LYS A 58 -6.98 5.13 -0.35
CA LYS A 58 -6.85 5.39 -1.78
C LYS A 58 -5.97 4.34 -2.45
N ILE A 59 -4.86 3.98 -1.82
CA ILE A 59 -3.95 2.96 -2.37
C ILE A 59 -4.68 1.62 -2.48
N LEU A 60 -5.41 1.22 -1.44
CA LEU A 60 -6.17 -0.03 -1.47
C LEU A 60 -7.24 0.00 -2.58
N HIS A 61 -7.90 1.13 -2.74
CA HIS A 61 -8.90 1.30 -3.80
C HIS A 61 -8.25 1.13 -5.19
N ASP A 62 -7.10 1.76 -5.39
CA ASP A 62 -6.38 1.66 -6.66
C ASP A 62 -5.91 0.21 -6.92
N MET A 63 -5.60 -0.54 -5.86
CA MET A 63 -5.22 -1.94 -5.98
C MET A 63 -6.43 -2.86 -6.17
N ASP A 64 -7.62 -2.35 -5.96
CA ASP A 64 -8.86 -3.15 -5.94
C ASP A 64 -8.82 -4.20 -4.83
N VAL A 65 -8.35 -3.79 -3.66
CA VAL A 65 -8.25 -4.64 -2.47
C VAL A 65 -9.16 -4.08 -1.39
N SER A 66 -9.91 -4.97 -0.73
CA SER A 66 -10.80 -4.54 0.32
C SER A 66 -10.03 -4.19 1.59
N ARG A 67 -10.64 -3.32 2.39
CA ARG A 67 -10.09 -2.94 3.69
C ARG A 67 -9.93 -4.16 4.59
N ASP A 68 -10.94 -5.02 4.61
CA ASP A 68 -10.93 -6.20 5.46
C ASP A 68 -9.80 -7.16 5.10
N PHE A 69 -9.55 -7.33 3.81
CA PHE A 69 -8.46 -8.18 3.37
C PHE A 69 -7.11 -7.62 3.85
N PHE A 70 -6.93 -6.31 3.70
CA PHE A 70 -5.69 -5.66 4.13
C PHE A 70 -5.51 -5.75 5.65
N LEU A 71 -6.58 -5.55 6.41
CA LEU A 71 -6.50 -5.65 7.87
C LEU A 71 -6.12 -7.06 8.31
N ALA A 72 -6.65 -8.08 7.64
CA ALA A 72 -6.29 -9.47 7.93
C ALA A 72 -4.81 -9.71 7.61
N TRP A 73 -4.32 -9.15 6.52
CA TRP A 73 -2.92 -9.26 6.16
C TRP A 73 -2.03 -8.60 7.21
N LEU A 74 -2.45 -7.43 7.70
CA LEU A 74 -1.70 -6.72 8.74
C LEU A 74 -1.56 -7.55 10.01
N GLU A 75 -2.62 -8.24 10.40
CA GLU A 75 -2.58 -9.10 11.59
C GLU A 75 -1.50 -10.16 11.46
N LYS A 76 -1.38 -10.76 10.28
CA LYS A 76 -0.38 -11.79 10.04
C LYS A 76 1.03 -11.24 9.92
N ASN A 77 1.17 -9.96 9.63
CA ASN A 77 2.47 -9.33 9.39
C ASN A 77 2.87 -8.36 10.49
N LYS A 78 2.21 -8.42 11.63
CA LYS A 78 2.62 -7.68 12.80
C LYS A 78 3.91 -8.25 13.35
N THR A 79 4.78 -7.39 13.79
CA THR A 79 5.99 -7.80 14.49
C THR A 79 5.95 -7.38 15.93
#